data_acf094ae2cac2fdba3ee4efa8463a940
#
_entry.id   acf094ae2cac2fdba3ee4efa8463a940
#
_cell.length_a   1.000
_cell.length_b   1.000
_cell.length_c   1.000
_cell.angle_alpha   90.00
_cell.angle_beta   90.00
_cell.angle_gamma   90.00
#
_symmetry.space_group_name_H-M   'P 1'
#
loop_
_entity.id
_entity.type
_entity.pdbx_description
1 polymer ?
#
loop_
_entity_poly.entity_id
_entity_poly.type
_entity_poly.pdbx_seq_one_letter_code
_entity_poly.pdbx_strand_id
1 'polypeptide(L)'
;VLGALRFAGFLAVALSLATTATAQNTTHDPRNAPRITGIGVISCVEPGDRIVVKGSNFGRAGGKSLILKDSYVRVELPVTRWTDRSIVATLPRHSALSPGAWYQLGIENKRSGEWTSAQRRPLQICAVKDTDTQVDASGNPIDPGRGTGTPDRRPVDPPREERPTGTKRPSTATPGTPPQQPPGPSVPNLPPLAVPGTAAADQEDDEVLAITGTLAEATALAQQLTGLGYAVRSLQELPVLGFALVRLGIPGGQDVPASLDTLRQSFPATLFDANTLYAPQAAAEPRHYARELIGWPDVSQACRLEVDVGLIDTAVDRSHPALRDSSVLARNFLTAGLKPAPPDHGTAVASLIVGDPASNTSGLVPSARLYAAAIFGLRDNDRVVGTTDAIARAIDWLGQQGVRIVNLSLSGPGNQVLRLTARRAHESGMILIAAAGNEGPNAAPVFPAGYQHVVAVTAIDAALQPYSEANRGGYIDIAAPGVDVWSARSGKGGRYSSGTSFAAPFVAAAAALVLAQDPDITPTLLGQKLTGSARDLGAPGRDSTFGWGLLQPLGGC
;
A
#
# COMPACT_ATOMS: atom_id res chain seq x y z
N VAL A 1 -58.42 47.98 -11.04
CA VAL A 1 -59.66 47.60 -11.64
C VAL A 1 -59.74 46.06 -11.51
N LEU A 2 -60.44 45.68 -10.54
CA LEU A 2 -61.54 44.72 -10.38
C LEU A 2 -61.49 43.44 -11.21
N GLY A 3 -61.71 42.33 -10.48
CA GLY A 3 -62.24 41.10 -10.99
C GLY A 3 -61.99 39.89 -10.07
N ALA A 4 -62.70 39.83 -8.96
CA ALA A 4 -62.89 38.62 -8.17
C ALA A 4 -63.96 37.73 -8.82
N LEU A 5 -63.74 36.43 -8.86
CA LEU A 5 -64.84 35.44 -8.92
C LEU A 5 -64.50 34.20 -8.10
N ARG A 6 -65.34 33.97 -7.11
CA ARG A 6 -65.49 32.76 -6.31
C ARG A 6 -66.10 31.64 -7.16
N PHE A 7 -65.75 30.38 -6.95
CA PHE A 7 -66.73 29.29 -6.95
C PHE A 7 -66.37 28.24 -5.90
N ALA A 8 -67.40 27.90 -5.17
CA ALA A 8 -67.40 26.98 -4.03
C ALA A 8 -67.76 25.57 -4.46
N GLY A 9 -67.31 24.61 -3.68
CA GLY A 9 -68.10 23.44 -3.28
C GLY A 9 -68.01 22.20 -4.17
N PHE A 10 -67.48 21.13 -3.60
CA PHE A 10 -68.27 19.93 -3.34
C PHE A 10 -67.49 18.96 -2.45
N LEU A 11 -68.04 18.76 -1.26
CA LEU A 11 -67.64 17.75 -0.27
C LEU A 11 -68.29 16.42 -0.70
N ALA A 12 -67.48 15.41 -0.98
CA ALA A 12 -67.96 14.04 -1.10
C ALA A 12 -67.27 13.18 -0.03
N VAL A 13 -68.02 12.88 1.01
CA VAL A 13 -67.73 11.89 2.06
C VAL A 13 -67.88 10.50 1.44
N ALA A 14 -66.81 9.77 1.30
CA ALA A 14 -66.84 8.33 1.08
C ALA A 14 -66.35 7.63 2.33
N LEU A 15 -67.28 7.11 3.08
CA LEU A 15 -67.08 6.15 4.18
C LEU A 15 -66.61 4.84 3.55
N SER A 16 -65.36 4.43 3.79
CA SER A 16 -64.88 3.10 3.45
C SER A 16 -64.45 2.39 4.73
N LEU A 17 -65.11 1.28 4.99
CA LEU A 17 -64.89 0.36 6.11
C LEU A 17 -63.41 -0.07 6.17
N ALA A 18 -62.76 0.27 7.24
CA ALA A 18 -61.47 -0.27 7.62
C ALA A 18 -61.64 -1.67 8.23
N THR A 19 -61.33 -2.68 7.43
CA THR A 19 -61.06 -4.01 7.97
C THR A 19 -59.65 -3.96 8.60
N THR A 20 -59.60 -4.02 9.90
CA THR A 20 -58.36 -4.19 10.66
C THR A 20 -57.75 -5.56 10.36
N ALA A 21 -56.81 -5.58 9.40
CA ALA A 21 -55.87 -6.68 9.30
C ALA A 21 -54.81 -6.45 10.38
N THR A 22 -54.87 -7.23 11.46
CA THR A 22 -53.78 -7.36 12.44
C THR A 22 -52.54 -7.83 11.72
N ALA A 23 -51.62 -6.91 11.46
CA ALA A 23 -50.24 -7.25 11.08
C ALA A 23 -49.62 -7.95 12.28
N GLN A 24 -49.47 -9.26 12.22
CA GLN A 24 -48.59 -10.00 13.11
C GLN A 24 -47.16 -9.48 12.88
N ASN A 25 -46.73 -8.66 13.82
CA ASN A 25 -45.36 -8.20 13.95
C ASN A 25 -44.52 -9.42 14.40
N THR A 26 -44.04 -10.22 13.45
CA THR A 26 -43.04 -11.22 13.72
C THR A 26 -41.74 -10.48 14.02
N THR A 27 -41.47 -10.27 15.30
CA THR A 27 -40.18 -9.81 15.81
C THR A 27 -39.10 -10.78 15.31
N HIS A 28 -38.32 -10.34 14.37
CA HIS A 28 -37.18 -11.10 13.83
C HIS A 28 -36.14 -11.17 14.96
N ASP A 29 -35.99 -12.34 15.61
CA ASP A 29 -34.90 -12.55 16.57
C ASP A 29 -33.57 -12.59 15.77
N PRO A 30 -32.64 -11.62 15.95
CA PRO A 30 -31.39 -11.58 15.22
C PRO A 30 -30.50 -12.82 15.45
N ARG A 31 -30.81 -13.64 16.47
CA ARG A 31 -30.12 -14.91 16.74
C ARG A 31 -30.46 -16.01 15.73
N ASN A 32 -31.59 -15.91 15.04
CA ASN A 32 -32.05 -16.88 14.03
C ASN A 32 -31.77 -16.46 12.58
N ALA A 33 -31.11 -15.33 12.36
CA ALA A 33 -30.72 -14.91 11.01
C ALA A 33 -29.70 -15.88 10.40
N PRO A 34 -29.75 -16.15 9.09
CA PRO A 34 -28.74 -16.95 8.40
C PRO A 34 -27.34 -16.35 8.62
N ARG A 35 -26.36 -17.18 8.93
CA ARG A 35 -24.96 -16.76 9.10
C ARG A 35 -24.07 -17.58 8.19
N ILE A 36 -23.36 -16.94 7.25
CA ILE A 36 -22.33 -17.58 6.44
C ILE A 36 -21.00 -17.49 7.20
N THR A 37 -20.40 -18.64 7.49
CA THR A 37 -19.14 -18.74 8.25
C THR A 37 -17.95 -19.05 7.37
N GLY A 38 -18.17 -19.53 6.15
CA GLY A 38 -17.10 -19.83 5.21
C GLY A 38 -17.61 -20.15 3.82
N ILE A 39 -16.75 -19.91 2.85
CA ILE A 39 -16.92 -20.32 1.46
C ILE A 39 -15.76 -21.25 1.16
N GLY A 40 -16.05 -22.47 0.71
CA GLY A 40 -15.04 -23.49 0.40
C GLY A 40 -14.45 -23.28 -1.00
N VAL A 41 -13.66 -22.22 -1.14
CA VAL A 41 -12.86 -21.94 -2.35
C VAL A 41 -11.49 -21.48 -1.89
N ILE A 42 -10.45 -21.96 -2.54
CA ILE A 42 -9.06 -21.72 -2.11
C ILE A 42 -8.46 -20.47 -2.77
N SER A 43 -9.00 -20.08 -3.95
CA SER A 43 -8.55 -18.91 -4.71
C SER A 43 -9.74 -18.22 -5.39
N CYS A 44 -9.74 -18.10 -6.69
CA CYS A 44 -10.86 -17.65 -7.49
C CYS A 44 -11.74 -18.82 -7.95
N VAL A 45 -12.89 -18.56 -8.54
CA VAL A 45 -13.82 -19.54 -9.13
C VAL A 45 -14.02 -19.31 -10.62
N GLU A 46 -14.13 -20.42 -11.38
CA GLU A 46 -14.40 -20.40 -12.81
C GLU A 46 -15.87 -20.79 -13.09
N PRO A 47 -16.42 -20.37 -14.23
CA PRO A 47 -17.73 -20.87 -14.67
C PRO A 47 -17.76 -22.39 -14.74
N GLY A 48 -18.68 -23.01 -14.01
CA GLY A 48 -18.78 -24.45 -13.84
C GLY A 48 -18.30 -24.96 -12.49
N ASP A 49 -17.54 -24.17 -11.76
CA ASP A 49 -17.01 -24.54 -10.45
C ASP A 49 -18.11 -24.73 -9.40
N ARG A 50 -17.85 -25.69 -8.52
CA ARG A 50 -18.72 -26.00 -7.39
C ARG A 50 -18.35 -25.14 -6.18
N ILE A 51 -19.30 -24.33 -5.74
CA ILE A 51 -19.17 -23.45 -4.58
C ILE A 51 -19.86 -24.12 -3.39
N VAL A 52 -19.13 -24.25 -2.26
CA VAL A 52 -19.67 -24.79 -1.01
C VAL A 52 -19.72 -23.68 0.04
N VAL A 53 -20.93 -23.26 0.40
CA VAL A 53 -21.16 -22.25 1.45
C VAL A 53 -21.45 -22.96 2.75
N LYS A 54 -20.68 -22.67 3.80
CA LYS A 54 -20.86 -23.20 5.16
C LYS A 54 -21.40 -22.11 6.07
N GLY A 55 -22.24 -22.50 7.01
CA GLY A 55 -22.82 -21.55 7.98
C GLY A 55 -23.82 -22.19 8.90
N SER A 56 -24.77 -21.39 9.39
CA SER A 56 -25.86 -21.85 10.26
C SER A 56 -27.14 -21.08 9.96
N ASN A 57 -28.27 -21.66 10.37
CA ASN A 57 -29.60 -21.08 10.23
C ASN A 57 -30.01 -20.82 8.77
N PHE A 58 -29.49 -21.59 7.81
CA PHE A 58 -29.91 -21.45 6.41
C PHE A 58 -31.38 -21.89 6.22
N GLY A 59 -31.86 -22.76 7.07
CA GLY A 59 -33.21 -23.31 6.99
C GLY A 59 -33.44 -24.11 5.71
N ARG A 60 -34.72 -24.14 5.24
CA ARG A 60 -35.09 -24.76 3.95
C ARG A 60 -34.93 -23.76 2.80
N ALA A 61 -34.66 -24.28 1.60
CA ALA A 61 -34.46 -23.49 0.39
C ALA A 61 -35.72 -22.68 -0.02
N GLY A 62 -36.94 -23.07 0.43
CA GLY A 62 -38.17 -22.47 0.00
C GLY A 62 -38.22 -20.94 0.16
N GLY A 63 -38.27 -20.23 -0.96
CA GLY A 63 -38.35 -18.77 -1.01
C GLY A 63 -37.02 -18.05 -0.78
N LYS A 64 -35.88 -18.75 -0.82
CA LYS A 64 -34.52 -18.18 -0.68
C LYS A 64 -33.67 -18.52 -1.91
N SER A 65 -32.75 -17.63 -2.25
CA SER A 65 -31.76 -17.83 -3.32
C SER A 65 -30.36 -17.59 -2.80
N LEU A 66 -29.39 -18.30 -3.36
CA LEU A 66 -27.98 -17.97 -3.20
C LEU A 66 -27.59 -17.02 -4.34
N ILE A 67 -27.10 -15.86 -4.00
CA ILE A 67 -26.87 -14.75 -4.92
C ILE A 67 -25.39 -14.35 -4.84
N LEU A 68 -24.77 -14.15 -6.01
CA LEU A 68 -23.58 -13.32 -6.17
C LEU A 68 -24.02 -11.92 -6.55
N LYS A 69 -23.55 -10.94 -5.80
CA LYS A 69 -23.76 -9.54 -6.18
C LYS A 69 -22.58 -8.66 -5.83
N ASP A 70 -22.41 -7.62 -6.61
CA ASP A 70 -21.78 -6.37 -6.23
C ASP A 70 -22.83 -5.25 -6.26
N SER A 71 -22.40 -4.00 -6.30
CA SER A 71 -23.32 -2.85 -6.38
C SER A 71 -24.19 -2.87 -7.67
N TYR A 72 -23.90 -3.72 -8.66
CA TYR A 72 -24.43 -3.61 -10.03
C TYR A 72 -24.80 -4.94 -10.68
N VAL A 73 -24.22 -6.01 -10.22
CA VAL A 73 -24.45 -7.35 -10.74
C VAL A 73 -25.16 -8.15 -9.68
N ARG A 74 -26.26 -8.77 -10.06
CA ARG A 74 -26.97 -9.72 -9.24
C ARG A 74 -27.19 -11.00 -10.05
N VAL A 75 -26.50 -12.06 -9.66
CA VAL A 75 -26.60 -13.38 -10.31
C VAL A 75 -27.05 -14.42 -9.30
N GLU A 76 -28.18 -15.06 -9.59
CA GLU A 76 -28.68 -16.20 -8.80
C GLU A 76 -27.88 -17.44 -9.19
N LEU A 77 -27.32 -18.13 -8.19
CA LEU A 77 -26.54 -19.35 -8.39
C LEU A 77 -27.45 -20.57 -8.42
N PRO A 78 -27.30 -21.47 -9.41
CA PRO A 78 -27.95 -22.76 -9.42
C PRO A 78 -27.52 -23.58 -8.20
N VAL A 79 -28.45 -23.88 -7.30
CA VAL A 79 -28.19 -24.63 -6.07
C VAL A 79 -28.52 -26.11 -6.30
N THR A 80 -27.55 -26.98 -6.06
CA THR A 80 -27.71 -28.44 -6.17
C THR A 80 -28.04 -29.09 -4.83
N ARG A 81 -27.68 -28.47 -3.71
CA ARG A 81 -27.96 -28.96 -2.36
C ARG A 81 -28.13 -27.79 -1.39
N TRP A 82 -29.18 -27.86 -0.57
CA TRP A 82 -29.44 -26.87 0.47
C TRP A 82 -29.76 -27.56 1.79
N THR A 83 -28.98 -27.28 2.83
CA THR A 83 -29.20 -27.74 4.20
C THR A 83 -29.11 -26.55 5.15
N ASP A 84 -29.47 -26.73 6.43
CA ASP A 84 -29.38 -25.69 7.43
C ASP A 84 -27.94 -25.19 7.67
N ARG A 85 -26.92 -25.99 7.33
CA ARG A 85 -25.52 -25.69 7.58
C ARG A 85 -24.63 -25.62 6.33
N SER A 86 -25.14 -25.99 5.19
CA SER A 86 -24.36 -26.01 3.95
C SER A 86 -25.25 -25.84 2.72
N ILE A 87 -24.80 -24.97 1.81
CA ILE A 87 -25.41 -24.79 0.49
C ILE A 87 -24.33 -25.14 -0.55
N VAL A 88 -24.69 -25.92 -1.54
CA VAL A 88 -23.82 -26.28 -2.67
C VAL A 88 -24.46 -25.72 -3.94
N ALA A 89 -23.70 -24.92 -4.64
CA ALA A 89 -24.12 -24.29 -5.89
C ALA A 89 -23.03 -24.42 -6.96
N THR A 90 -23.37 -24.12 -8.20
CA THR A 90 -22.43 -24.06 -9.31
C THR A 90 -22.38 -22.63 -9.83
N LEU A 91 -21.18 -22.15 -10.19
CA LEU A 91 -21.04 -20.84 -10.82
C LEU A 91 -21.56 -20.92 -12.26
N PRO A 92 -22.60 -20.17 -12.64
CA PRO A 92 -23.10 -20.19 -14.01
C PRO A 92 -22.18 -19.40 -14.94
N ARG A 93 -22.18 -19.76 -16.23
CA ARG A 93 -21.65 -18.88 -17.27
C ARG A 93 -22.63 -17.74 -17.46
N HIS A 94 -22.27 -16.55 -16.98
CA HIS A 94 -23.13 -15.40 -17.01
C HIS A 94 -22.36 -14.17 -17.47
N SER A 95 -22.86 -13.48 -18.50
CA SER A 95 -22.19 -12.33 -19.11
C SER A 95 -21.96 -11.13 -18.17
N ALA A 96 -22.71 -11.06 -17.07
CA ALA A 96 -22.52 -10.04 -16.05
C ALA A 96 -21.39 -10.37 -15.05
N LEU A 97 -20.90 -11.61 -15.01
CA LEU A 97 -19.78 -11.99 -14.16
C LEU A 97 -18.48 -11.73 -14.93
N SER A 98 -17.75 -10.72 -14.50
CA SER A 98 -16.48 -10.34 -15.15
C SER A 98 -15.33 -11.12 -14.57
N PRO A 99 -14.43 -11.71 -15.39
CA PRO A 99 -13.19 -12.33 -14.94
C PRO A 99 -12.34 -11.34 -14.12
N GLY A 100 -11.74 -11.80 -13.03
CA GLY A 100 -10.95 -10.97 -12.10
C GLY A 100 -11.79 -10.15 -11.11
N ALA A 101 -13.09 -10.02 -11.32
CA ALA A 101 -13.96 -9.24 -10.43
C ALA A 101 -14.33 -9.99 -9.14
N TRP A 102 -14.64 -9.21 -8.11
CA TRP A 102 -15.05 -9.69 -6.79
C TRP A 102 -16.55 -9.47 -6.59
N TYR A 103 -17.23 -10.46 -6.07
CA TYR A 103 -18.66 -10.43 -5.79
C TYR A 103 -18.93 -10.86 -4.35
N GLN A 104 -19.88 -10.22 -3.70
CA GLN A 104 -20.39 -10.68 -2.42
C GLN A 104 -21.33 -11.87 -2.63
N LEU A 105 -21.08 -12.95 -1.90
CA LEU A 105 -21.96 -14.11 -1.88
C LEU A 105 -22.89 -14.00 -0.67
N GLY A 106 -24.18 -14.21 -0.88
CA GLY A 106 -25.13 -14.14 0.20
C GLY A 106 -26.44 -14.85 -0.10
N ILE A 107 -27.29 -14.93 0.91
CA ILE A 107 -28.63 -15.52 0.85
C ILE A 107 -29.64 -14.37 0.80
N GLU A 108 -30.52 -14.40 -0.19
CA GLU A 108 -31.60 -13.46 -0.35
C GLU A 108 -32.96 -14.15 -0.15
N ASN A 109 -33.83 -13.54 0.64
CA ASN A 109 -35.22 -13.97 0.77
C ASN A 109 -36.05 -13.35 -0.38
N LYS A 110 -36.59 -14.19 -1.25
CA LYS A 110 -37.35 -13.74 -2.45
C LYS A 110 -38.63 -12.94 -2.13
N ARG A 111 -39.16 -13.08 -0.90
CA ARG A 111 -40.42 -12.38 -0.50
C ARG A 111 -40.14 -11.03 0.16
N SER A 112 -39.13 -10.96 1.03
CA SER A 112 -38.80 -9.73 1.78
C SER A 112 -37.68 -8.90 1.12
N GLY A 113 -36.93 -9.48 0.20
CA GLY A 113 -35.71 -8.86 -0.35
C GLY A 113 -34.57 -8.78 0.66
N GLU A 114 -34.75 -9.32 1.88
CA GLU A 114 -33.70 -9.33 2.88
C GLU A 114 -32.48 -10.11 2.41
N TRP A 115 -31.33 -9.50 2.57
CA TRP A 115 -30.03 -9.98 2.15
C TRP A 115 -29.11 -10.26 3.35
N THR A 116 -28.57 -11.47 3.40
CA THR A 116 -27.54 -11.84 4.37
C THR A 116 -26.25 -12.21 3.62
N SER A 117 -25.22 -11.40 3.73
CA SER A 117 -23.93 -11.63 3.05
C SER A 117 -22.88 -12.29 3.95
N ALA A 118 -21.92 -12.97 3.31
CA ALA A 118 -20.67 -13.34 3.93
C ALA A 118 -19.74 -12.11 3.99
N GLN A 119 -20.01 -11.17 4.90
CA GLN A 119 -19.38 -9.84 4.97
C GLN A 119 -17.84 -9.85 5.02
N ARG A 120 -17.20 -10.98 5.21
CA ARG A 120 -15.74 -11.05 5.40
C ARG A 120 -14.96 -11.77 4.29
N ARG A 121 -15.62 -12.31 3.26
CA ARG A 121 -14.94 -13.01 2.15
C ARG A 121 -15.73 -12.88 0.86
N PRO A 122 -15.48 -11.86 0.05
CA PRO A 122 -16.01 -11.82 -1.30
C PRO A 122 -15.45 -12.98 -2.12
N LEU A 123 -16.19 -13.42 -3.13
CA LEU A 123 -15.81 -14.46 -4.06
C LEU A 123 -15.21 -13.82 -5.32
N GLN A 124 -14.00 -14.22 -5.70
CA GLN A 124 -13.37 -13.76 -6.93
C GLN A 124 -13.70 -14.70 -8.09
N ILE A 125 -14.07 -14.16 -9.23
CA ILE A 125 -14.11 -14.90 -10.49
C ILE A 125 -12.70 -14.94 -11.05
N CYS A 126 -12.21 -16.12 -11.48
CA CYS A 126 -10.87 -16.24 -12.06
C CYS A 126 -10.75 -15.31 -13.27
N ALA A 127 -9.64 -14.60 -13.37
CA ALA A 127 -9.24 -14.00 -14.62
C ALA A 127 -9.02 -15.12 -15.63
N VAL A 128 -9.55 -14.97 -16.84
CA VAL A 128 -9.21 -15.89 -17.93
C VAL A 128 -7.70 -15.78 -18.10
N LYS A 129 -6.97 -16.84 -17.73
CA LYS A 129 -5.61 -17.00 -18.23
C LYS A 129 -5.78 -17.20 -19.73
N ASP A 130 -5.24 -16.29 -20.53
CA ASP A 130 -4.93 -16.59 -21.91
C ASP A 130 -3.99 -17.81 -21.84
N THR A 131 -4.56 -18.99 -22.08
CA THR A 131 -3.76 -20.16 -22.36
C THR A 131 -3.11 -19.85 -23.70
N ASP A 132 -1.84 -19.49 -23.67
CA ASP A 132 -0.95 -19.63 -24.81
C ASP A 132 -1.13 -21.07 -25.30
N THR A 133 -1.90 -21.21 -26.35
CA THR A 133 -1.99 -22.46 -27.09
C THR A 133 -0.64 -22.59 -27.76
N GLN A 134 0.32 -23.29 -27.11
CA GLN A 134 1.55 -23.68 -27.78
C GLN A 134 1.15 -24.52 -28.99
N VAL A 135 1.36 -23.93 -30.15
CA VAL A 135 1.21 -24.63 -31.42
C VAL A 135 2.58 -25.22 -31.82
N ASP A 136 2.60 -26.40 -32.36
CA ASP A 136 3.79 -26.98 -32.95
C ASP A 136 4.25 -26.19 -34.19
N ALA A 137 5.41 -26.53 -34.72
CA ALA A 137 5.98 -25.84 -35.87
C ALA A 137 5.10 -25.92 -37.15
N SER A 138 3.95 -26.61 -37.09
CA SER A 138 2.97 -26.75 -38.17
C SER A 138 1.65 -26.02 -37.87
N GLY A 139 1.54 -25.31 -36.71
CA GLY A 139 0.35 -24.53 -36.35
C GLY A 139 -0.77 -25.33 -35.67
N ASN A 140 -0.53 -26.58 -35.19
CA ASN A 140 -1.52 -27.38 -34.49
C ASN A 140 -1.36 -27.29 -32.97
N PRO A 141 -2.47 -27.28 -32.19
CA PRO A 141 -2.41 -27.22 -30.72
C PRO A 141 -1.72 -28.46 -30.14
N ILE A 142 -0.76 -28.27 -29.26
CA ILE A 142 -0.10 -29.33 -28.50
C ILE A 142 -0.99 -29.70 -27.31
N ASP A 143 -1.48 -30.96 -27.26
CA ASP A 143 -2.23 -31.49 -26.12
C ASP A 143 -1.26 -31.89 -24.99
N PRO A 144 -1.31 -31.25 -23.78
CA PRO A 144 -0.41 -31.55 -22.67
C PRO A 144 -0.80 -32.81 -21.87
N GLY A 145 -1.71 -33.66 -22.37
CA GLY A 145 -2.35 -34.76 -21.62
C GLY A 145 -1.93 -36.19 -21.98
N ARG A 146 -0.66 -36.48 -22.30
CA ARG A 146 -0.20 -37.88 -22.41
C ARG A 146 1.23 -38.09 -21.92
N GLY A 147 1.36 -38.57 -20.66
CA GLY A 147 2.65 -38.95 -20.07
C GLY A 147 2.49 -39.72 -18.76
N THR A 148 2.22 -40.98 -18.87
CA THR A 148 2.64 -42.16 -18.08
C THR A 148 3.02 -42.06 -16.62
N GLY A 149 2.31 -42.80 -15.76
CA GLY A 149 2.93 -43.68 -14.74
C GLY A 149 3.06 -43.15 -13.33
N THR A 150 2.18 -43.62 -12.47
CA THR A 150 2.24 -43.67 -11.00
C THR A 150 3.52 -44.30 -10.45
N PRO A 151 3.95 -44.07 -9.18
CA PRO A 151 3.32 -44.78 -8.07
C PRO A 151 3.10 -43.95 -6.76
N ASP A 152 1.99 -44.30 -6.18
CA ASP A 152 1.56 -44.36 -4.77
C ASP A 152 2.64 -44.12 -3.69
N ARG A 153 2.48 -43.10 -2.85
CA ARG A 153 3.02 -43.04 -1.48
C ARG A 153 2.04 -42.33 -0.55
N ARG A 154 1.54 -43.13 0.41
CA ARG A 154 0.75 -42.69 1.54
C ARG A 154 1.55 -41.74 2.46
N PRO A 155 0.90 -40.81 3.14
CA PRO A 155 1.55 -39.97 4.16
C PRO A 155 1.77 -40.76 5.45
N VAL A 156 2.96 -40.60 6.02
CA VAL A 156 3.33 -41.09 7.35
C VAL A 156 3.06 -39.99 8.35
N ASP A 157 2.32 -40.29 9.43
CA ASP A 157 2.05 -39.41 10.56
C ASP A 157 3.32 -39.12 11.37
N PRO A 158 3.49 -37.88 11.91
CA PRO A 158 4.58 -37.57 12.83
C PRO A 158 4.26 -37.99 14.27
N PRO A 159 5.27 -38.32 15.08
CA PRO A 159 5.08 -38.87 16.42
C PRO A 159 4.61 -37.84 17.45
N ARG A 160 3.79 -38.31 18.38
CA ARG A 160 3.30 -37.61 19.57
C ARG A 160 4.44 -37.36 20.55
N GLU A 161 4.64 -36.13 20.98
CA GLU A 161 5.43 -35.80 22.16
C GLU A 161 4.60 -35.92 23.44
N GLU A 162 5.16 -36.62 24.39
CA GLU A 162 4.60 -36.86 25.72
C GLU A 162 4.82 -35.65 26.64
N ARG A 163 3.82 -35.33 27.41
CA ARG A 163 3.78 -34.27 28.41
C ARG A 163 4.24 -34.83 29.77
N PRO A 164 5.19 -34.25 30.49
CA PRO A 164 5.48 -34.63 31.85
C PRO A 164 4.52 -33.92 32.84
N THR A 165 3.90 -34.71 33.64
CA THR A 165 3.16 -34.33 34.87
C THR A 165 4.14 -34.27 36.04
N GLY A 166 3.92 -33.32 36.98
CA GLY A 166 4.57 -33.44 38.27
C GLY A 166 4.66 -32.15 39.08
N THR A 167 3.62 -31.89 39.83
CA THR A 167 3.54 -30.93 40.92
C THR A 167 4.50 -31.26 42.07
N LYS A 168 5.08 -30.23 42.71
CA LYS A 168 5.19 -30.11 44.18
C LYS A 168 5.62 -28.71 44.59
N ARG A 169 4.82 -28.11 45.44
CA ARG A 169 5.06 -26.88 46.20
C ARG A 169 5.78 -27.26 47.50
N PRO A 170 6.73 -26.49 47.97
CA PRO A 170 7.08 -26.46 49.39
C PRO A 170 6.77 -25.11 50.07
N SER A 171 6.44 -25.25 51.25
CA SER A 171 6.12 -24.51 52.43
C SER A 171 7.16 -23.49 52.90
N THR A 172 6.60 -22.37 53.38
CA THR A 172 7.06 -21.46 54.48
C THR A 172 8.52 -21.38 54.85
N ALA A 173 9.10 -20.17 54.75
CA ALA A 173 10.32 -19.78 55.46
C ALA A 173 10.17 -18.41 56.15
N THR A 174 10.68 -18.37 57.34
CA THR A 174 10.79 -17.35 58.37
C THR A 174 11.62 -16.12 57.95
N PRO A 175 11.40 -14.91 58.51
CA PRO A 175 12.12 -13.70 58.12
C PRO A 175 13.53 -13.65 58.68
N GLY A 176 14.51 -13.50 57.80
CA GLY A 176 15.93 -13.31 58.14
C GLY A 176 16.54 -12.14 57.41
N THR A 177 17.20 -11.27 58.16
CA THR A 177 18.30 -10.33 57.88
C THR A 177 18.27 -9.57 56.52
N PRO A 178 18.43 -8.24 56.48
CA PRO A 178 18.47 -7.48 55.24
C PRO A 178 19.69 -7.90 54.39
N PRO A 179 19.49 -8.07 53.08
CA PRO A 179 20.57 -8.47 52.21
C PRO A 179 21.61 -7.32 52.06
N GLN A 180 22.86 -7.69 52.20
CA GLN A 180 23.99 -6.87 51.78
C GLN A 180 23.87 -6.56 50.30
N GLN A 181 24.06 -5.31 49.95
CA GLN A 181 24.12 -4.81 48.57
C GLN A 181 25.12 -5.66 47.78
N PRO A 182 24.74 -6.23 46.62
CA PRO A 182 25.69 -6.94 45.79
C PRO A 182 26.80 -5.98 45.30
N PRO A 183 28.02 -6.46 45.06
CA PRO A 183 29.07 -5.65 44.47
C PRO A 183 28.58 -5.10 43.15
N GLY A 184 28.83 -3.82 42.89
CA GLY A 184 28.42 -3.13 41.68
C GLY A 184 28.82 -3.91 40.42
N PRO A 185 28.03 -3.86 39.35
CA PRO A 185 28.31 -4.62 38.14
C PRO A 185 29.69 -4.22 37.59
N SER A 186 30.62 -5.20 37.55
CA SER A 186 31.81 -5.06 36.73
C SER A 186 31.40 -4.83 35.29
N VAL A 187 31.95 -3.79 34.65
CA VAL A 187 31.71 -3.52 33.21
C VAL A 187 32.02 -4.78 32.43
N PRO A 188 31.08 -5.37 31.67
CA PRO A 188 31.34 -6.59 30.91
C PRO A 188 32.46 -6.33 29.89
N ASN A 189 33.44 -7.22 29.82
CA ASN A 189 34.42 -7.22 28.74
C ASN A 189 33.70 -7.67 27.46
N LEU A 190 33.09 -6.73 26.76
CA LEU A 190 32.38 -6.99 25.51
C LEU A 190 33.41 -7.17 24.39
N PRO A 191 33.33 -8.26 23.62
CA PRO A 191 34.21 -8.41 22.45
C PRO A 191 33.93 -7.27 21.46
N PRO A 192 34.94 -6.83 20.69
CA PRO A 192 34.74 -5.80 19.67
C PRO A 192 33.63 -6.20 18.72
N LEU A 193 32.69 -5.30 18.46
CA LEU A 193 31.63 -5.50 17.44
C LEU A 193 32.31 -5.54 16.06
N ALA A 194 32.55 -6.74 15.53
CA ALA A 194 32.94 -6.92 14.16
C ALA A 194 31.67 -6.78 13.29
N VAL A 195 31.40 -5.58 12.79
CA VAL A 195 30.36 -5.33 11.78
C VAL A 195 31.03 -5.41 10.41
N PRO A 196 30.73 -6.43 9.58
CA PRO A 196 31.31 -6.52 8.25
C PRO A 196 30.77 -5.39 7.36
N GLY A 197 31.65 -4.55 6.80
CA GLY A 197 31.37 -3.76 5.61
C GLY A 197 30.66 -2.42 5.80
N THR A 198 30.69 -1.79 6.97
CA THR A 198 30.34 -0.38 7.10
C THR A 198 31.52 0.50 6.70
N ALA A 199 31.26 1.47 5.81
CA ALA A 199 32.12 2.63 5.63
C ALA A 199 32.46 3.19 7.02
N ALA A 200 33.65 3.81 7.18
CA ALA A 200 34.05 4.40 8.45
C ALA A 200 32.89 5.21 9.02
N ALA A 201 32.40 4.83 10.20
CA ALA A 201 31.29 5.51 10.84
C ALA A 201 31.71 6.97 11.07
N ASP A 202 30.84 7.93 10.77
CA ASP A 202 31.04 9.31 11.14
C ASP A 202 31.24 9.38 12.66
N GLN A 203 32.34 9.97 13.09
CA GLN A 203 32.71 10.10 14.48
C GLN A 203 33.33 11.47 14.71
N GLU A 204 33.38 11.92 15.96
CA GLU A 204 34.17 13.10 16.31
C GLU A 204 35.66 12.85 16.02
N ASP A 205 36.26 13.75 15.27
CA ASP A 205 37.61 13.57 14.72
C ASP A 205 38.73 13.60 15.80
N ASP A 206 38.42 14.16 16.97
CA ASP A 206 39.38 14.42 18.05
C ASP A 206 38.88 13.97 19.42
N GLU A 207 37.94 13.01 19.48
CA GLU A 207 37.31 12.56 20.71
C GLU A 207 37.23 11.04 20.84
N VAL A 208 37.49 10.55 22.07
CA VAL A 208 37.23 9.18 22.48
C VAL A 208 36.41 9.16 23.76
N LEU A 209 35.64 8.10 23.95
CA LEU A 209 34.86 7.82 25.15
C LEU A 209 35.56 6.75 26.02
N ALA A 210 35.45 6.90 27.35
CA ALA A 210 35.81 5.85 28.28
C ALA A 210 34.68 5.57 29.26
N ILE A 211 34.51 4.31 29.65
CA ILE A 211 33.54 3.87 30.65
C ILE A 211 34.23 3.19 31.80
N THR A 212 33.89 3.59 33.03
CA THR A 212 34.35 2.99 34.30
C THR A 212 33.14 2.62 35.16
N GLY A 213 33.31 1.72 36.12
CA GLY A 213 32.23 1.29 37.00
C GLY A 213 31.78 2.36 38.00
N THR A 214 32.64 3.29 38.38
CA THR A 214 32.37 4.31 39.39
C THR A 214 32.92 5.67 38.99
N LEU A 215 32.34 6.73 39.57
CA LEU A 215 32.86 8.10 39.43
C LEU A 215 34.26 8.28 39.95
N ALA A 216 34.64 7.55 41.02
CA ALA A 216 35.99 7.57 41.58
C ALA A 216 37.04 6.98 40.62
N GLU A 217 36.69 5.85 39.97
CA GLU A 217 37.54 5.25 38.93
C GLU A 217 37.66 6.16 37.70
N ALA A 218 36.55 6.79 37.26
CA ALA A 218 36.56 7.75 36.18
C ALA A 218 37.46 8.94 36.46
N THR A 219 37.45 9.46 37.71
CA THR A 219 38.30 10.57 38.14
C THR A 219 39.77 10.17 38.14
N ALA A 220 40.09 8.98 38.65
CA ALA A 220 41.48 8.47 38.67
C ALA A 220 41.99 8.24 37.24
N LEU A 221 41.18 7.66 36.36
CA LEU A 221 41.51 7.47 34.95
C LEU A 221 41.74 8.81 34.22
N ALA A 222 40.86 9.78 34.44
CA ALA A 222 40.97 11.12 33.87
C ALA A 222 42.28 11.82 34.25
N GLN A 223 42.71 11.69 35.50
CA GLN A 223 44.00 12.21 35.97
C GLN A 223 45.20 11.54 35.28
N GLN A 224 45.16 10.21 35.12
CA GLN A 224 46.22 9.46 34.43
C GLN A 224 46.30 9.86 32.95
N LEU A 225 45.14 9.96 32.27
CA LEU A 225 45.07 10.31 30.86
C LEU A 225 45.47 11.77 30.58
N THR A 226 45.20 12.68 31.53
CA THR A 226 45.68 14.05 31.43
C THR A 226 47.24 14.09 31.45
N GLY A 227 47.86 13.22 32.26
CA GLY A 227 49.33 13.06 32.26
C GLY A 227 49.92 12.50 30.96
N LEU A 228 49.08 11.87 30.12
CA LEU A 228 49.43 11.34 28.81
C LEU A 228 49.05 12.29 27.65
N GLY A 229 48.57 13.48 27.97
CA GLY A 229 48.21 14.51 26.96
C GLY A 229 46.76 14.50 26.47
N TYR A 230 45.91 13.64 27.02
CA TYR A 230 44.47 13.67 26.71
C TYR A 230 43.79 14.80 27.48
N ALA A 231 42.84 15.49 26.83
CA ALA A 231 42.07 16.56 27.45
C ALA A 231 40.75 16.02 27.98
N VAL A 232 40.49 16.09 29.27
CA VAL A 232 39.16 15.72 29.83
C VAL A 232 38.13 16.77 29.45
N ARG A 233 37.20 16.43 28.56
CA ARG A 233 36.12 17.32 28.11
C ARG A 233 34.92 17.25 29.02
N SER A 234 34.56 16.07 29.48
CA SER A 234 33.52 15.86 30.49
C SER A 234 33.71 14.57 31.25
N LEU A 235 33.19 14.53 32.47
CA LEU A 235 33.12 13.37 33.32
C LEU A 235 31.76 13.36 34.00
N GLN A 236 30.97 12.30 33.78
CA GLN A 236 29.61 12.23 34.26
C GLN A 236 29.28 10.84 34.76
N GLU A 237 28.70 10.76 35.96
CA GLU A 237 28.07 9.53 36.45
C GLU A 237 26.69 9.34 35.81
N LEU A 238 26.40 8.12 35.38
CA LEU A 238 25.14 7.71 34.83
C LEU A 238 24.50 6.65 35.74
N PRO A 239 23.86 7.07 36.85
CA PRO A 239 23.46 6.18 37.92
C PRO A 239 22.49 5.08 37.52
N VAL A 240 21.58 5.37 36.57
CA VAL A 240 20.60 4.39 36.05
C VAL A 240 21.30 3.31 35.24
N LEU A 241 22.39 3.65 34.54
CA LEU A 241 23.15 2.74 33.70
C LEU A 241 24.26 2.03 34.51
N GLY A 242 24.54 2.50 35.73
CA GLY A 242 25.50 1.90 36.67
C GLY A 242 26.97 2.08 36.27
N PHE A 243 27.30 3.14 35.54
CA PHE A 243 28.67 3.45 35.13
C PHE A 243 28.95 4.97 35.10
N ALA A 244 30.20 5.35 34.99
CA ALA A 244 30.65 6.71 34.71
C ALA A 244 31.24 6.81 33.31
N LEU A 245 30.84 7.87 32.57
CA LEU A 245 31.28 8.17 31.22
C LEU A 245 32.27 9.33 31.23
N VAL A 246 33.39 9.14 30.57
CA VAL A 246 34.43 10.18 30.39
C VAL A 246 34.58 10.48 28.92
N ARG A 247 34.46 11.76 28.53
CA ARG A 247 34.78 12.25 27.18
C ARG A 247 36.19 12.84 27.20
N LEU A 248 37.03 12.38 26.30
CA LEU A 248 38.43 12.71 26.22
C LEU A 248 38.79 13.26 24.85
N GLY A 249 39.37 14.45 24.81
CA GLY A 249 40.02 14.95 23.61
C GLY A 249 41.35 14.27 23.41
N ILE A 250 41.64 13.81 22.20
CA ILE A 250 42.93 13.15 21.88
C ILE A 250 44.09 14.16 21.77
N PRO A 251 45.33 13.75 22.00
CA PRO A 251 46.49 14.61 21.79
C PRO A 251 46.63 15.09 20.36
N GLY A 252 47.02 16.34 20.16
CA GLY A 252 47.18 16.90 18.81
C GLY A 252 48.16 16.10 17.95
N GLY A 253 47.76 15.83 16.70
CA GLY A 253 48.52 15.07 15.72
C GLY A 253 48.31 13.55 15.76
N GLN A 254 47.39 13.06 16.60
CA GLN A 254 46.92 11.67 16.59
C GLN A 254 45.52 11.60 15.94
N ASP A 255 45.20 10.44 15.40
CA ASP A 255 43.86 10.11 14.99
C ASP A 255 43.12 9.24 16.02
N VAL A 256 41.81 9.16 15.93
CA VAL A 256 40.96 8.40 16.87
C VAL A 256 41.28 6.90 16.84
N PRO A 257 41.48 6.21 15.71
CA PRO A 257 41.85 4.80 15.68
C PRO A 257 43.18 4.51 16.42
N ALA A 258 44.24 5.28 16.14
CA ALA A 258 45.54 5.09 16.78
C ALA A 258 45.49 5.37 18.29
N SER A 259 44.73 6.39 18.70
CA SER A 259 44.49 6.70 20.11
C SER A 259 43.74 5.59 20.82
N LEU A 260 42.71 5.01 20.20
CA LEU A 260 41.95 3.89 20.75
C LEU A 260 42.80 2.64 20.92
N ASP A 261 43.66 2.32 19.95
CA ASP A 261 44.59 1.18 20.05
C ASP A 261 45.57 1.35 21.20
N THR A 262 46.11 2.56 21.36
CA THR A 262 47.02 2.90 22.46
C THR A 262 46.32 2.79 23.82
N LEU A 263 45.10 3.34 23.93
CA LEU A 263 44.32 3.34 25.17
C LEU A 263 43.90 1.93 25.58
N ARG A 264 43.44 1.12 24.65
CA ARG A 264 43.03 -0.28 24.90
C ARG A 264 44.20 -1.15 25.34
N GLN A 265 45.39 -0.91 24.79
CA GLN A 265 46.62 -1.62 25.22
C GLN A 265 47.08 -1.17 26.62
N SER A 266 47.01 0.12 26.91
CA SER A 266 47.49 0.69 28.17
C SER A 266 46.54 0.47 29.35
N PHE A 267 45.22 0.38 29.06
CA PHE A 267 44.17 0.26 30.06
C PHE A 267 43.17 -0.88 29.70
N PRO A 268 43.61 -2.13 29.69
CA PRO A 268 42.83 -3.27 29.21
C PRO A 268 41.55 -3.55 30.02
N ALA A 269 41.44 -3.01 31.23
CA ALA A 269 40.23 -3.13 32.07
C ALA A 269 39.18 -2.02 31.84
N THR A 270 39.49 -1.03 30.99
CA THR A 270 38.60 0.10 30.69
C THR A 270 38.07 -0.02 29.27
N LEU A 271 36.77 0.16 29.11
CA LEU A 271 36.16 0.23 27.79
C LEU A 271 36.44 1.60 27.16
N PHE A 272 37.08 1.61 25.99
CA PHE A 272 37.25 2.80 25.16
C PHE A 272 36.60 2.61 23.80
N ASP A 273 35.95 3.65 23.34
CA ASP A 273 35.38 3.68 21.99
C ASP A 273 35.36 5.10 21.40
N ALA A 274 35.13 5.20 20.10
CA ALA A 274 34.94 6.47 19.42
C ALA A 274 33.63 7.14 19.86
N ASN A 275 33.61 8.47 19.86
CA ASN A 275 32.37 9.21 20.00
C ASN A 275 31.67 9.28 18.64
N THR A 276 30.91 8.23 18.31
CA THR A 276 30.26 8.06 17.02
C THR A 276 29.10 9.04 16.87
N LEU A 277 28.98 9.64 15.71
CA LEU A 277 27.89 10.56 15.36
C LEU A 277 26.67 9.78 14.85
N TYR A 278 25.52 10.13 15.38
CA TYR A 278 24.23 9.59 14.97
C TYR A 278 23.39 10.70 14.37
N ALA A 279 22.96 10.52 13.12
CA ALA A 279 22.02 11.43 12.49
C ALA A 279 20.57 11.01 12.78
N PRO A 280 19.64 11.97 12.96
CA PRO A 280 18.21 11.64 12.94
C PRO A 280 17.86 10.90 11.65
N GLN A 281 17.07 9.87 11.73
CA GLN A 281 16.60 9.12 10.55
C GLN A 281 15.80 10.00 9.54
N ALA A 282 15.33 11.16 9.99
CA ALA A 282 14.69 12.18 9.18
C ALA A 282 15.68 13.25 8.69
N ALA A 283 16.87 12.87 8.33
CA ALA A 283 18.01 13.73 8.15
C ALA A 283 17.93 14.78 7.03
N ALA A 284 18.86 15.71 7.12
CA ALA A 284 19.01 16.97 6.44
C ALA A 284 19.13 16.95 4.91
N GLU A 285 19.39 15.81 4.27
CA GLU A 285 19.43 15.68 2.81
C GLU A 285 18.26 14.81 2.33
N PRO A 286 17.47 15.28 1.35
CA PRO A 286 16.41 14.48 0.76
C PRO A 286 16.99 13.19 0.18
N ARG A 287 16.64 12.05 0.75
CA ARG A 287 17.05 10.76 0.20
C ARG A 287 16.25 10.48 -1.07
N HIS A 288 16.88 10.63 -2.22
CA HIS A 288 16.30 10.28 -3.51
C HIS A 288 16.37 8.77 -3.80
N TYR A 289 16.30 7.92 -2.76
CA TYR A 289 16.41 6.47 -2.85
C TYR A 289 15.53 5.86 -3.93
N ALA A 290 14.36 6.47 -4.14
CA ALA A 290 13.33 5.92 -5.02
C ALA A 290 13.80 5.75 -6.47
N ARG A 291 14.60 6.68 -6.98
CA ARG A 291 15.18 6.59 -8.32
C ARG A 291 16.26 5.52 -8.41
N GLU A 292 17.16 5.50 -7.45
CA GLU A 292 18.24 4.53 -7.38
C GLU A 292 17.70 3.10 -7.24
N LEU A 293 16.68 2.91 -6.40
CA LEU A 293 16.07 1.62 -6.13
C LEU A 293 15.53 0.93 -7.38
N ILE A 294 14.94 1.70 -8.29
CA ILE A 294 14.37 1.19 -9.55
C ILE A 294 15.31 1.35 -10.75
N GLY A 295 16.53 1.86 -10.53
CA GLY A 295 17.49 2.12 -11.62
C GLY A 295 16.97 3.16 -12.60
N TRP A 296 16.34 4.25 -12.09
CA TRP A 296 15.81 5.30 -12.97
C TRP A 296 16.93 5.93 -13.79
N PRO A 297 16.78 6.01 -15.14
CA PRO A 297 17.80 6.58 -15.98
C PRO A 297 18.06 8.05 -15.62
N ASP A 298 19.30 8.50 -15.79
CA ASP A 298 19.62 9.92 -15.65
C ASP A 298 19.00 10.69 -16.81
N VAL A 299 17.85 11.31 -16.52
CA VAL A 299 17.13 12.16 -17.48
C VAL A 299 17.76 13.53 -17.43
N SER A 300 18.91 13.68 -18.08
CA SER A 300 19.57 14.97 -18.21
C SER A 300 18.68 15.97 -18.96
N GLN A 301 18.93 17.28 -18.81
CA GLN A 301 18.20 18.33 -19.52
C GLN A 301 18.24 18.16 -21.07
N ALA A 302 19.16 17.37 -21.58
CA ALA A 302 19.28 17.05 -23.02
C ALA A 302 18.18 16.08 -23.49
N CYS A 303 17.57 15.33 -22.59
CA CYS A 303 16.49 14.41 -22.93
C CYS A 303 15.14 15.13 -22.95
N ARG A 304 14.77 15.64 -24.11
CA ARG A 304 13.46 16.27 -24.33
C ARG A 304 12.44 15.21 -24.75
N LEU A 305 11.68 14.72 -23.78
CA LEU A 305 10.53 13.87 -24.06
C LEU A 305 9.34 14.74 -24.49
N GLU A 306 8.90 14.60 -25.72
CA GLU A 306 7.65 15.22 -26.19
C GLU A 306 6.46 14.31 -25.85
N VAL A 307 6.18 14.15 -24.56
CA VAL A 307 5.09 13.30 -24.05
C VAL A 307 4.20 14.10 -23.12
N ASP A 308 2.90 13.87 -23.26
CA ASP A 308 1.85 14.45 -22.42
C ASP A 308 1.42 13.46 -21.34
N VAL A 309 1.45 13.90 -20.08
CA VAL A 309 1.01 13.12 -18.92
C VAL A 309 -0.17 13.82 -18.27
N GLY A 310 -1.24 13.10 -18.00
CA GLY A 310 -2.40 13.56 -17.25
C GLY A 310 -2.24 13.25 -15.76
N LEU A 311 -2.67 14.17 -14.93
CA LEU A 311 -2.77 14.02 -13.49
C LEU A 311 -4.19 14.36 -13.06
N ILE A 312 -4.89 13.43 -12.41
CA ILE A 312 -6.19 13.66 -11.75
C ILE A 312 -5.97 13.62 -10.25
N ASP A 313 -6.07 14.78 -9.59
CA ASP A 313 -5.69 14.95 -8.17
C ASP A 313 -6.35 16.20 -7.56
N THR A 314 -5.82 16.73 -6.46
CA THR A 314 -6.08 18.08 -5.98
C THR A 314 -5.49 19.11 -6.96
N ALA A 315 -5.75 20.38 -6.75
CA ALA A 315 -5.07 21.44 -7.49
C ALA A 315 -3.52 21.33 -7.35
N VAL A 316 -2.79 21.86 -8.33
CA VAL A 316 -1.32 21.94 -8.32
C VAL A 316 -0.90 23.38 -8.08
N ASP A 317 -0.03 23.60 -7.11
CA ASP A 317 0.62 24.89 -6.87
C ASP A 317 1.75 25.11 -7.89
N ARG A 318 1.40 25.71 -9.03
CA ARG A 318 2.35 26.03 -10.11
C ARG A 318 3.34 27.15 -9.74
N SER A 319 3.12 27.84 -8.62
CA SER A 319 4.07 28.86 -8.14
C SER A 319 5.21 28.23 -7.32
N HIS A 320 5.10 26.96 -6.95
CA HIS A 320 6.14 26.24 -6.23
C HIS A 320 7.47 26.25 -7.05
N PRO A 321 8.63 26.51 -6.41
CA PRO A 321 9.92 26.57 -7.11
C PRO A 321 10.22 25.38 -8.01
N ALA A 322 9.79 24.19 -7.64
CA ALA A 322 9.98 22.98 -8.45
C ALA A 322 9.04 22.89 -9.68
N LEU A 323 8.00 23.69 -9.78
CA LEU A 323 6.97 23.56 -10.83
C LEU A 323 6.78 24.81 -11.67
N ARG A 324 7.29 25.96 -11.24
CA ARG A 324 7.06 27.25 -11.92
C ARG A 324 7.61 27.30 -13.35
N ASP A 325 8.70 26.57 -13.60
CA ASP A 325 9.36 26.50 -14.92
C ASP A 325 8.99 25.22 -15.68
N SER A 326 8.20 24.32 -15.04
CA SER A 326 7.67 23.12 -15.67
C SER A 326 6.44 23.41 -16.54
N SER A 327 6.26 22.62 -17.61
CA SER A 327 5.10 22.77 -18.50
C SER A 327 3.84 22.15 -17.86
N VAL A 328 3.13 22.90 -17.02
CA VAL A 328 1.91 22.47 -16.33
C VAL A 328 0.70 23.23 -16.80
N LEU A 329 -0.24 22.54 -17.47
CA LEU A 329 -1.56 23.05 -17.81
C LEU A 329 -2.58 22.53 -16.79
N ALA A 330 -3.17 23.43 -16.03
CA ALA A 330 -4.11 23.04 -14.98
C ALA A 330 -5.55 23.46 -15.32
N ARG A 331 -6.51 22.57 -15.05
CA ARG A 331 -7.93 22.82 -15.18
C ARG A 331 -8.70 22.31 -13.96
N ASN A 332 -9.71 23.08 -13.54
CA ASN A 332 -10.56 22.72 -12.43
C ASN A 332 -11.83 22.00 -12.91
N PHE A 333 -12.12 20.83 -12.34
CA PHE A 333 -13.30 20.02 -12.57
C PHE A 333 -14.15 19.84 -11.32
N LEU A 334 -13.88 20.65 -10.29
CA LEU A 334 -14.55 20.57 -9.02
C LEU A 334 -16.07 20.60 -9.20
N THR A 335 -16.76 19.73 -8.49
CA THR A 335 -18.22 19.69 -8.50
C THR A 335 -18.77 20.94 -7.82
N ALA A 336 -19.82 21.52 -8.39
CA ALA A 336 -20.45 22.72 -7.85
C ALA A 336 -20.82 22.56 -6.37
N GLY A 337 -20.58 23.61 -5.58
CA GLY A 337 -20.85 23.63 -4.14
C GLY A 337 -19.70 23.13 -3.24
N LEU A 338 -18.64 22.55 -3.81
CA LEU A 338 -17.45 22.19 -3.06
C LEU A 338 -16.43 23.34 -3.06
N LYS A 339 -15.74 23.54 -1.94
CA LYS A 339 -14.56 24.43 -1.88
C LYS A 339 -13.33 23.65 -2.34
N PRO A 340 -12.35 24.29 -3.01
CA PRO A 340 -11.13 23.59 -3.39
C PRO A 340 -10.42 22.99 -2.17
N ALA A 341 -9.94 21.74 -2.30
CA ALA A 341 -9.07 21.14 -1.31
C ALA A 341 -7.66 21.78 -1.34
N PRO A 342 -6.88 21.68 -0.25
CA PRO A 342 -5.49 22.12 -0.23
C PRO A 342 -4.69 21.46 -1.39
N PRO A 343 -3.82 22.21 -2.08
CA PRO A 343 -3.13 21.71 -3.26
C PRO A 343 -1.90 20.85 -2.95
N ASP A 344 -1.66 20.52 -1.68
CA ASP A 344 -0.46 19.80 -1.24
C ASP A 344 -0.25 18.47 -1.94
N HIS A 345 -1.31 17.65 -2.07
CA HIS A 345 -1.20 16.31 -2.62
C HIS A 345 -0.92 16.35 -4.14
N GLY A 346 -1.70 17.08 -4.90
CA GLY A 346 -1.46 17.23 -6.35
C GLY A 346 -0.13 17.91 -6.68
N THR A 347 0.32 18.86 -5.85
CA THR A 347 1.64 19.51 -5.97
C THR A 347 2.77 18.49 -5.75
N ALA A 348 2.63 17.64 -4.73
CA ALA A 348 3.60 16.58 -4.44
C ALA A 348 3.70 15.60 -5.62
N VAL A 349 2.57 15.07 -6.10
CA VAL A 349 2.53 14.12 -7.22
C VAL A 349 3.03 14.76 -8.52
N ALA A 350 2.64 16.01 -8.81
CA ALA A 350 3.13 16.75 -9.97
C ALA A 350 4.66 16.92 -9.95
N SER A 351 5.23 17.23 -8.78
CA SER A 351 6.69 17.37 -8.62
C SER A 351 7.45 16.07 -8.87
N LEU A 352 6.88 14.91 -8.51
CA LEU A 352 7.48 13.62 -8.81
C LEU A 352 7.50 13.34 -10.33
N ILE A 353 6.53 13.83 -11.08
CA ILE A 353 6.47 13.63 -12.53
C ILE A 353 7.35 14.65 -13.26
N VAL A 354 7.11 15.95 -13.09
CA VAL A 354 7.68 17.03 -13.91
C VAL A 354 8.46 18.08 -13.14
N GLY A 355 8.86 17.82 -11.90
CA GLY A 355 9.61 18.80 -11.11
C GLY A 355 10.91 19.24 -11.80
N ASP A 356 11.26 20.52 -11.67
CA ASP A 356 12.49 21.11 -12.22
C ASP A 356 13.72 20.31 -11.72
N PRO A 357 14.58 19.84 -12.63
CA PRO A 357 15.81 19.12 -12.27
C PRO A 357 16.76 19.90 -11.35
N ALA A 358 16.74 21.23 -11.43
CA ALA A 358 17.57 22.10 -10.58
C ALA A 358 17.00 22.27 -9.15
N SER A 359 15.79 21.78 -8.90
CA SER A 359 15.17 21.84 -7.58
C SER A 359 15.53 20.59 -6.73
N ASN A 360 15.36 20.70 -5.42
CA ASN A 360 15.50 19.57 -4.51
C ASN A 360 14.32 18.57 -4.58
N THR A 361 13.34 18.82 -5.43
CA THR A 361 12.20 17.94 -5.73
C THR A 361 12.11 17.69 -7.24
N SER A 362 13.22 17.29 -7.86
CA SER A 362 13.29 17.05 -9.30
C SER A 362 12.34 15.95 -9.75
N GLY A 363 11.69 16.12 -10.91
CA GLY A 363 10.74 15.16 -11.48
C GLY A 363 11.43 14.02 -12.23
N LEU A 364 10.68 12.95 -12.46
CA LEU A 364 11.16 11.77 -13.20
C LEU A 364 11.27 12.04 -14.71
N VAL A 365 10.37 12.84 -15.25
CA VAL A 365 10.31 13.24 -16.67
C VAL A 365 10.07 14.76 -16.80
N PRO A 366 11.07 15.57 -16.42
CA PRO A 366 10.89 17.02 -16.23
C PRO A 366 10.54 17.78 -17.52
N SER A 367 10.85 17.23 -18.69
CA SER A 367 10.51 17.83 -19.99
C SER A 367 9.12 17.47 -20.53
N ALA A 368 8.41 16.53 -19.87
CA ALA A 368 7.04 16.20 -20.26
C ALA A 368 6.07 17.34 -19.93
N ARG A 369 4.98 17.46 -20.72
CA ARG A 369 3.87 18.36 -20.37
C ARG A 369 2.91 17.66 -19.43
N LEU A 370 2.59 18.31 -18.32
CA LEU A 370 1.63 17.82 -17.36
C LEU A 370 0.28 18.51 -17.52
N TYR A 371 -0.76 17.74 -17.77
CA TYR A 371 -2.16 18.20 -17.79
C TYR A 371 -2.80 17.85 -16.44
N ALA A 372 -2.91 18.82 -15.55
CA ALA A 372 -3.40 18.62 -14.19
C ALA A 372 -4.90 18.95 -14.08
N ALA A 373 -5.70 17.97 -13.78
CA ALA A 373 -7.14 18.08 -13.57
C ALA A 373 -7.46 18.05 -12.07
N ALA A 374 -7.82 19.20 -11.48
CA ALA A 374 -8.22 19.29 -10.10
C ALA A 374 -9.67 18.83 -9.92
N ILE A 375 -9.90 17.77 -9.15
CA ILE A 375 -11.23 17.19 -8.90
C ILE A 375 -11.63 17.19 -7.43
N PHE A 376 -10.67 17.43 -6.51
CA PHE A 376 -10.92 17.31 -5.07
C PHE A 376 -11.34 18.64 -4.45
N GLY A 377 -12.38 18.56 -3.64
CA GLY A 377 -12.88 19.66 -2.83
C GLY A 377 -13.19 19.24 -1.41
N LEU A 378 -13.46 20.25 -0.58
CA LEU A 378 -13.88 20.08 0.80
C LEU A 378 -15.41 20.02 0.87
N ARG A 379 -15.91 18.99 1.53
CA ARG A 379 -17.30 18.87 1.98
C ARG A 379 -17.37 19.23 3.48
N ASP A 380 -18.56 19.18 4.06
CA ASP A 380 -18.80 19.38 5.48
C ASP A 380 -17.76 18.64 6.35
N ASN A 381 -17.28 19.31 7.40
CA ASN A 381 -16.21 18.83 8.29
C ASN A 381 -14.82 18.67 7.63
N ASP A 382 -14.50 19.51 6.63
CA ASP A 382 -13.21 19.55 5.93
C ASP A 382 -12.79 18.21 5.28
N ARG A 383 -13.76 17.33 5.03
CA ARG A 383 -13.50 16.07 4.34
C ARG A 383 -13.16 16.32 2.88
N VAL A 384 -11.98 15.90 2.45
CA VAL A 384 -11.54 15.95 1.05
C VAL A 384 -12.29 14.87 0.26
N VAL A 385 -12.99 15.27 -0.80
CA VAL A 385 -13.78 14.37 -1.66
C VAL A 385 -13.61 14.73 -3.14
N GLY A 386 -13.55 13.71 -3.99
CA GLY A 386 -13.73 13.80 -5.43
C GLY A 386 -15.00 13.06 -5.83
N THR A 387 -15.62 13.47 -6.94
CA THR A 387 -16.86 12.84 -7.40
C THR A 387 -16.64 12.10 -8.71
N THR A 388 -17.46 11.07 -8.98
CA THR A 388 -17.37 10.29 -10.21
C THR A 388 -17.54 11.13 -11.46
N ASP A 389 -18.44 12.12 -11.45
CA ASP A 389 -18.65 13.01 -12.60
C ASP A 389 -17.43 13.89 -12.86
N ALA A 390 -16.77 14.38 -11.80
CA ALA A 390 -15.53 15.15 -11.93
C ALA A 390 -14.40 14.32 -12.54
N ILE A 391 -14.25 13.06 -12.10
CA ILE A 391 -13.26 12.12 -12.67
C ILE A 391 -13.56 11.86 -14.14
N ALA A 392 -14.84 11.58 -14.49
CA ALA A 392 -15.23 11.29 -15.87
C ALA A 392 -14.96 12.49 -16.79
N ARG A 393 -15.34 13.71 -16.37
CA ARG A 393 -15.08 14.95 -17.12
C ARG A 393 -13.59 15.25 -17.26
N ALA A 394 -12.80 14.95 -16.23
CA ALA A 394 -11.36 15.12 -16.26
C ALA A 394 -10.70 14.15 -17.26
N ILE A 395 -11.09 12.86 -17.26
CA ILE A 395 -10.60 11.86 -18.23
C ILE A 395 -10.98 12.26 -19.65
N ASP A 396 -12.22 12.68 -19.88
CA ASP A 396 -12.68 13.13 -21.20
C ASP A 396 -11.88 14.34 -21.71
N TRP A 397 -11.66 15.35 -20.85
CA TRP A 397 -10.82 16.49 -21.20
C TRP A 397 -9.39 16.09 -21.52
N LEU A 398 -8.78 15.20 -20.74
CA LEU A 398 -7.43 14.70 -21.01
C LEU A 398 -7.35 14.01 -22.38
N GLY A 399 -8.35 13.18 -22.71
CA GLY A 399 -8.46 12.58 -24.04
C GLY A 399 -8.60 13.59 -25.18
N GLN A 400 -9.37 14.68 -24.98
CA GLN A 400 -9.49 15.78 -25.94
C GLN A 400 -8.17 16.54 -26.15
N GLN A 401 -7.27 16.54 -25.14
CA GLN A 401 -5.93 17.11 -25.27
C GLN A 401 -4.92 16.13 -25.93
N GLY A 402 -5.33 14.91 -26.26
CA GLY A 402 -4.45 13.88 -26.81
C GLY A 402 -3.59 13.16 -25.75
N VAL A 403 -3.87 13.37 -24.48
CA VAL A 403 -3.14 12.72 -23.38
C VAL A 403 -3.44 11.24 -23.37
N ARG A 404 -2.37 10.42 -23.38
CA ARG A 404 -2.48 8.96 -23.39
C ARG A 404 -2.13 8.29 -22.08
N ILE A 405 -1.43 8.96 -21.18
CA ILE A 405 -1.03 8.43 -19.86
C ILE A 405 -1.71 9.26 -18.80
N VAL A 406 -2.48 8.63 -17.91
CA VAL A 406 -3.19 9.33 -16.84
C VAL A 406 -2.86 8.71 -15.48
N ASN A 407 -2.26 9.51 -14.62
CA ASN A 407 -2.03 9.18 -13.22
C ASN A 407 -3.26 9.53 -12.38
N LEU A 408 -3.78 8.55 -11.64
CA LEU A 408 -4.91 8.67 -10.72
C LEU A 408 -4.44 8.31 -9.30
N SER A 409 -3.87 9.28 -8.59
CA SER A 409 -3.44 9.11 -7.20
C SER A 409 -4.64 9.22 -6.24
N LEU A 410 -5.66 8.41 -6.47
CA LEU A 410 -6.92 8.42 -5.75
C LEU A 410 -7.52 7.01 -5.65
N SER A 411 -8.38 6.84 -4.65
CA SER A 411 -9.13 5.60 -4.43
C SER A 411 -10.54 5.87 -3.90
N GLY A 412 -11.44 4.92 -4.14
CA GLY A 412 -12.80 4.98 -3.65
C GLY A 412 -13.60 3.71 -3.95
N PRO A 413 -14.91 3.70 -3.65
CA PRO A 413 -15.78 2.55 -3.92
C PRO A 413 -15.99 2.35 -5.42
N GLY A 414 -16.34 1.10 -5.80
CA GLY A 414 -16.69 0.76 -7.17
C GLY A 414 -17.92 1.53 -7.65
N ASN A 415 -17.88 2.00 -8.90
CA ASN A 415 -18.95 2.76 -9.54
C ASN A 415 -19.06 2.40 -11.02
N GLN A 416 -20.30 2.17 -11.53
CA GLN A 416 -20.52 1.76 -12.93
C GLN A 416 -20.09 2.81 -13.95
N VAL A 417 -20.37 4.09 -13.65
CA VAL A 417 -19.97 5.18 -14.55
C VAL A 417 -18.46 5.24 -14.65
N LEU A 418 -17.75 5.15 -13.51
CA LEU A 418 -16.30 5.16 -13.50
C LEU A 418 -15.71 3.92 -14.20
N ARG A 419 -16.32 2.73 -14.02
CA ARG A 419 -15.92 1.52 -14.73
C ARG A 419 -16.05 1.67 -16.24
N LEU A 420 -17.20 2.21 -16.69
CA LEU A 420 -17.42 2.47 -18.13
C LEU A 420 -16.43 3.51 -18.65
N THR A 421 -16.18 4.58 -17.88
CA THR A 421 -15.22 5.64 -18.23
C THR A 421 -13.81 5.05 -18.38
N ALA A 422 -13.35 4.24 -17.44
CA ALA A 422 -12.03 3.59 -17.50
C ALA A 422 -11.91 2.69 -18.73
N ARG A 423 -12.93 1.89 -19.02
CA ARG A 423 -12.96 1.05 -20.23
C ARG A 423 -12.91 1.88 -21.51
N ARG A 424 -13.71 2.95 -21.61
CA ARG A 424 -13.73 3.82 -22.78
C ARG A 424 -12.44 4.59 -22.98
N ALA A 425 -11.82 5.03 -21.88
CA ALA A 425 -10.49 5.63 -21.92
C ALA A 425 -9.46 4.64 -22.51
N HIS A 426 -9.46 3.40 -22.06
CA HIS A 426 -8.59 2.35 -22.60
C HIS A 426 -8.88 2.08 -24.09
N GLU A 427 -10.15 1.93 -24.48
CA GLU A 427 -10.58 1.74 -25.87
C GLU A 427 -10.17 2.91 -26.76
N SER A 428 -10.07 4.14 -26.23
CA SER A 428 -9.62 5.34 -26.95
C SER A 428 -8.09 5.52 -26.98
N GLY A 429 -7.31 4.58 -26.45
CA GLY A 429 -5.87 4.61 -26.48
C GLY A 429 -5.19 5.19 -25.22
N MET A 430 -5.95 5.46 -24.15
CA MET A 430 -5.39 5.96 -22.88
C MET A 430 -5.04 4.80 -21.94
N ILE A 431 -3.91 4.90 -21.25
CA ILE A 431 -3.57 4.04 -20.12
C ILE A 431 -3.82 4.78 -18.82
N LEU A 432 -4.65 4.21 -17.95
CA LEU A 432 -4.92 4.71 -16.61
C LEU A 432 -4.04 3.97 -15.61
N ILE A 433 -3.35 4.71 -14.77
CA ILE A 433 -2.44 4.20 -13.74
C ILE A 433 -2.93 4.71 -12.40
N ALA A 434 -3.29 3.82 -11.49
CA ALA A 434 -3.98 4.20 -10.27
C ALA A 434 -3.34 3.61 -9.01
N ALA A 435 -3.42 4.39 -7.92
CA ALA A 435 -3.03 3.98 -6.59
C ALA A 435 -3.90 2.82 -6.08
N ALA A 436 -3.26 1.77 -5.56
CA ALA A 436 -3.94 0.55 -5.11
C ALA A 436 -4.75 0.71 -3.82
N GLY A 437 -4.61 1.83 -3.09
CA GLY A 437 -5.30 2.11 -1.83
C GLY A 437 -4.41 1.98 -0.60
N ASN A 438 -4.82 2.62 0.50
CA ASN A 438 -4.08 2.71 1.75
C ASN A 438 -4.99 2.40 2.96
N GLU A 439 -5.92 1.46 2.81
CA GLU A 439 -6.85 1.03 3.87
C GLU A 439 -6.39 -0.26 4.58
N GLY A 440 -5.18 -0.72 4.26
CA GLY A 440 -4.52 -1.87 4.87
C GLY A 440 -4.58 -3.16 4.04
N PRO A 441 -3.72 -4.14 4.39
CA PRO A 441 -3.51 -5.35 3.60
C PRO A 441 -4.72 -6.28 3.50
N ASN A 442 -5.71 -6.11 4.37
CA ASN A 442 -6.94 -6.91 4.38
C ASN A 442 -8.16 -6.14 3.85
N ALA A 443 -7.97 -4.92 3.37
CA ALA A 443 -9.04 -4.12 2.81
C ALA A 443 -9.54 -4.68 1.47
N ALA A 444 -10.79 -4.37 1.14
CA ALA A 444 -11.35 -4.70 -0.16
C ALA A 444 -10.62 -3.91 -1.27
N PRO A 445 -10.64 -4.42 -2.52
CA PRO A 445 -10.14 -3.65 -3.66
C PRO A 445 -10.81 -2.28 -3.79
N VAL A 446 -10.02 -1.27 -4.07
CA VAL A 446 -10.48 0.10 -4.32
C VAL A 446 -10.43 0.44 -5.81
N PHE A 447 -11.16 1.46 -6.21
CA PHE A 447 -11.29 1.85 -7.60
C PHE A 447 -10.83 3.31 -7.80
N PRO A 448 -10.24 3.60 -9.00
CA PRO A 448 -10.27 2.83 -10.24
C PRO A 448 -9.25 1.68 -10.34
N ALA A 449 -8.28 1.53 -9.42
CA ALA A 449 -7.21 0.52 -9.50
C ALA A 449 -7.75 -0.92 -9.70
N GLY A 450 -8.88 -1.28 -9.07
CA GLY A 450 -9.49 -2.60 -9.19
C GLY A 450 -10.19 -2.89 -10.54
N TYR A 451 -10.21 -1.95 -11.49
CA TYR A 451 -10.79 -2.20 -12.82
C TYR A 451 -9.78 -2.84 -13.77
N GLN A 452 -10.25 -3.77 -14.61
CA GLN A 452 -9.44 -4.57 -15.53
C GLN A 452 -8.54 -3.77 -16.48
N HIS A 453 -8.92 -2.54 -16.85
CA HIS A 453 -8.21 -1.71 -17.82
C HIS A 453 -7.39 -0.60 -17.15
N VAL A 454 -7.10 -0.75 -15.87
CA VAL A 454 -6.33 0.20 -15.07
C VAL A 454 -5.12 -0.52 -14.48
N VAL A 455 -3.96 0.07 -14.57
CA VAL A 455 -2.74 -0.45 -13.94
C VAL A 455 -2.76 -0.08 -12.46
N ALA A 456 -2.86 -1.09 -11.60
CA ALA A 456 -2.91 -0.93 -10.15
C ALA A 456 -1.51 -0.91 -9.55
N VAL A 457 -1.14 0.19 -8.90
CA VAL A 457 0.21 0.41 -8.36
C VAL A 457 0.21 0.35 -6.84
N THR A 458 0.97 -0.57 -6.27
CA THR A 458 1.25 -0.65 -4.84
C THR A 458 2.56 0.05 -4.47
N ALA A 459 2.75 0.34 -3.18
CA ALA A 459 3.89 1.06 -2.66
C ALA A 459 4.87 0.15 -1.90
N ILE A 460 6.17 0.41 -2.06
CA ILE A 460 7.24 -0.21 -1.27
C ILE A 460 8.16 0.85 -0.67
N ASP A 461 8.90 0.46 0.36
CA ASP A 461 9.95 1.25 1.00
C ASP A 461 11.35 1.00 0.39
N ALA A 462 12.36 1.68 0.93
CA ALA A 462 13.77 1.53 0.52
C ALA A 462 14.34 0.14 0.77
N ALA A 463 13.76 -0.63 1.70
CA ALA A 463 14.15 -2.00 2.02
C ALA A 463 13.34 -3.05 1.24
N LEU A 464 12.60 -2.63 0.20
CA LEU A 464 11.71 -3.47 -0.60
C LEU A 464 10.54 -4.09 0.18
N GLN A 465 10.22 -3.53 1.36
CA GLN A 465 9.05 -3.98 2.11
C GLN A 465 7.78 -3.31 1.59
N PRO A 466 6.66 -4.02 1.52
CA PRO A 466 5.41 -3.41 1.11
C PRO A 466 4.95 -2.39 2.15
N TYR A 467 4.42 -1.26 1.69
CA TYR A 467 3.82 -0.26 2.58
C TYR A 467 2.77 -0.93 3.49
N SER A 468 2.89 -0.69 4.79
CA SER A 468 2.08 -1.38 5.82
C SER A 468 0.57 -1.15 5.63
N GLU A 469 0.19 0.03 5.13
CA GLU A 469 -1.20 0.41 4.89
C GLU A 469 -1.67 0.12 3.46
N ALA A 470 -0.79 -0.34 2.55
CA ALA A 470 -1.20 -0.66 1.20
C ALA A 470 -2.21 -1.81 1.17
N ASN A 471 -3.26 -1.65 0.36
CA ASN A 471 -4.18 -2.73 0.06
C ASN A 471 -3.45 -3.83 -0.71
N ARG A 472 -3.87 -5.09 -0.51
CA ARG A 472 -3.36 -6.26 -1.24
C ARG A 472 -4.49 -6.99 -1.94
N GLY A 473 -4.16 -7.69 -3.01
CA GLY A 473 -5.15 -8.48 -3.73
C GLY A 473 -4.71 -8.83 -5.14
N GLY A 474 -5.42 -9.75 -5.78
CA GLY A 474 -5.12 -10.18 -7.16
C GLY A 474 -5.26 -9.08 -8.23
N TYR A 475 -5.74 -7.89 -7.85
CA TYR A 475 -5.83 -6.74 -8.77
C TYR A 475 -4.53 -5.92 -8.84
N ILE A 476 -3.59 -6.11 -7.92
CA ILE A 476 -2.30 -5.40 -7.93
C ILE A 476 -1.49 -5.82 -9.16
N ASP A 477 -1.01 -4.84 -9.93
CA ASP A 477 -0.23 -5.13 -11.13
C ASP A 477 1.26 -4.93 -10.93
N ILE A 478 1.69 -3.87 -10.23
CA ILE A 478 3.09 -3.53 -10.12
C ILE A 478 3.38 -2.76 -8.83
N ALA A 479 4.58 -2.94 -8.27
CA ALA A 479 5.07 -2.21 -7.12
C ALA A 479 6.05 -1.10 -7.56
N ALA A 480 5.99 0.04 -6.87
CA ALA A 480 6.93 1.13 -7.07
C ALA A 480 7.27 1.81 -5.73
N PRO A 481 8.36 2.61 -5.65
CA PRO A 481 8.68 3.35 -4.44
C PRO A 481 7.54 4.28 -4.03
N GLY A 482 7.10 4.19 -2.77
CA GLY A 482 5.97 4.99 -2.29
C GLY A 482 5.97 5.23 -0.79
N VAL A 483 7.05 4.91 -0.07
CA VAL A 483 7.20 5.15 1.36
C VAL A 483 8.35 6.11 1.59
N ASP A 484 8.11 7.19 2.32
CA ASP A 484 9.08 8.26 2.59
C ASP A 484 9.70 8.83 1.29
N VAL A 485 8.86 9.04 0.30
CA VAL A 485 9.26 9.64 -0.97
C VAL A 485 9.30 11.16 -0.81
N TRP A 486 10.45 11.75 -1.11
CA TRP A 486 10.61 13.20 -1.07
C TRP A 486 9.88 13.87 -2.24
N SER A 487 9.01 14.83 -1.93
CA SER A 487 8.16 15.51 -2.91
C SER A 487 7.89 16.95 -2.50
N ALA A 488 7.46 17.80 -3.42
CA ALA A 488 7.14 19.20 -3.15
C ALA A 488 5.98 19.33 -2.15
N ARG A 489 6.08 20.34 -1.30
CA ARG A 489 4.99 20.81 -0.43
C ARG A 489 4.50 22.16 -0.94
N SER A 490 3.18 22.33 -1.09
CA SER A 490 2.61 23.61 -1.53
C SER A 490 3.18 24.80 -0.73
N GLY A 491 3.48 25.88 -1.42
CA GLY A 491 4.17 27.05 -0.91
C GLY A 491 5.68 26.98 -1.10
N LYS A 492 6.41 26.24 -0.30
CA LYS A 492 7.88 26.13 -0.38
C LYS A 492 8.41 24.79 0.16
N GLY A 493 9.56 24.38 -0.38
CA GLY A 493 10.32 23.22 0.09
C GLY A 493 9.66 21.89 -0.24
N GLY A 494 10.04 20.86 0.47
CA GLY A 494 9.51 19.52 0.26
C GLY A 494 9.18 18.81 1.57
N ARG A 495 8.62 17.62 1.44
CA ARG A 495 8.35 16.74 2.57
C ARG A 495 8.48 15.29 2.13
N TYR A 496 8.71 14.41 3.08
CA TYR A 496 8.54 12.98 2.88
C TYR A 496 7.05 12.63 2.91
N SER A 497 6.64 11.80 1.96
CA SER A 497 5.25 11.36 1.81
C SER A 497 5.21 9.87 1.56
N SER A 498 4.22 9.19 2.20
CA SER A 498 4.04 7.74 2.06
C SER A 498 2.62 7.43 1.60
N GLY A 499 2.48 6.43 0.72
CA GLY A 499 1.22 5.95 0.19
C GLY A 499 1.34 5.48 -1.26
N THR A 500 0.39 4.67 -1.68
CA THR A 500 0.31 4.18 -3.07
C THR A 500 0.11 5.32 -4.08
N SER A 501 -0.41 6.47 -3.62
CA SER A 501 -0.53 7.70 -4.40
C SER A 501 0.83 8.28 -4.83
N PHE A 502 1.91 8.01 -4.06
CA PHE A 502 3.26 8.45 -4.39
C PHE A 502 4.05 7.41 -5.18
N ALA A 503 3.55 6.17 -5.25
CA ALA A 503 4.09 5.12 -6.10
C ALA A 503 3.59 5.21 -7.55
N ALA A 504 2.31 5.53 -7.76
CA ALA A 504 1.69 5.63 -9.09
C ALA A 504 2.44 6.56 -10.06
N PRO A 505 2.95 7.76 -9.66
CA PRO A 505 3.68 8.64 -10.55
C PRO A 505 4.98 8.05 -11.11
N PHE A 506 5.65 7.11 -10.43
CA PHE A 506 6.81 6.41 -10.96
C PHE A 506 6.42 5.53 -12.16
N VAL A 507 5.29 4.84 -12.05
CA VAL A 507 4.77 4.01 -13.14
C VAL A 507 4.27 4.88 -14.30
N ALA A 508 3.64 6.03 -14.01
CA ALA A 508 3.22 6.98 -15.03
C ALA A 508 4.41 7.58 -15.79
N ALA A 509 5.49 7.90 -15.08
CA ALA A 509 6.72 8.38 -15.70
C ALA A 509 7.41 7.27 -16.53
N ALA A 510 7.43 6.03 -16.06
CA ALA A 510 7.94 4.90 -16.86
C ALA A 510 7.11 4.65 -18.12
N ALA A 511 5.80 4.78 -18.04
CA ALA A 511 4.92 4.74 -19.20
C ALA A 511 5.26 5.86 -20.21
N ALA A 512 5.62 7.05 -19.73
CA ALA A 512 6.04 8.16 -20.57
C ALA A 512 7.35 7.86 -21.34
N LEU A 513 8.33 7.23 -20.71
CA LEU A 513 9.56 6.77 -21.38
C LEU A 513 9.26 5.78 -22.51
N VAL A 514 8.38 4.80 -22.23
CA VAL A 514 8.00 3.80 -23.26
C VAL A 514 7.21 4.44 -24.40
N LEU A 515 6.27 5.33 -24.10
CA LEU A 515 5.44 6.02 -25.11
C LEU A 515 6.28 6.93 -26.00
N ALA A 516 7.32 7.57 -25.45
CA ALA A 516 8.25 8.40 -26.23
C ALA A 516 9.03 7.58 -27.27
N GLN A 517 9.35 6.33 -26.95
CA GLN A 517 10.07 5.41 -27.86
C GLN A 517 9.16 4.74 -28.89
N ASP A 518 7.90 4.49 -28.51
CA ASP A 518 6.90 3.81 -29.33
C ASP A 518 5.57 4.58 -29.26
N PRO A 519 5.41 5.68 -30.01
CA PRO A 519 4.22 6.52 -29.96
C PRO A 519 2.92 5.81 -30.36
N ASP A 520 3.00 4.72 -31.10
CA ASP A 520 1.86 3.95 -31.58
C ASP A 520 1.48 2.78 -30.65
N ILE A 521 2.23 2.57 -29.57
CA ILE A 521 1.98 1.47 -28.64
C ILE A 521 0.56 1.52 -28.08
N THR A 522 -0.13 0.36 -28.07
CA THR A 522 -1.47 0.27 -27.48
C THR A 522 -1.40 0.30 -25.94
N PRO A 523 -2.46 0.74 -25.24
CA PRO A 523 -2.49 0.73 -23.77
C PRO A 523 -2.23 -0.66 -23.17
N THR A 524 -2.75 -1.71 -23.79
CA THR A 524 -2.53 -3.10 -23.36
C THR A 524 -1.06 -3.48 -23.47
N LEU A 525 -0.39 -3.22 -24.61
CA LEU A 525 1.03 -3.53 -24.78
C LEU A 525 1.91 -2.68 -23.86
N LEU A 526 1.55 -1.41 -23.66
CA LEU A 526 2.25 -0.54 -22.73
C LEU A 526 2.18 -1.10 -21.29
N GLY A 527 1.00 -1.50 -20.82
CA GLY A 527 0.83 -2.15 -19.53
C GLY A 527 1.64 -3.45 -19.42
N GLN A 528 1.62 -4.30 -20.46
CA GLN A 528 2.41 -5.54 -20.53
C GLN A 528 3.92 -5.27 -20.50
N LYS A 529 4.41 -4.26 -21.20
CA LYS A 529 5.83 -3.87 -21.14
C LYS A 529 6.23 -3.44 -19.72
N LEU A 530 5.42 -2.62 -19.05
CA LEU A 530 5.69 -2.17 -17.67
C LEU A 530 5.74 -3.35 -16.69
N THR A 531 4.75 -4.24 -16.75
CA THR A 531 4.68 -5.40 -15.85
C THR A 531 5.68 -6.50 -16.22
N GLY A 532 5.95 -6.70 -17.50
CA GLY A 532 6.90 -7.70 -18.00
C GLY A 532 8.37 -7.37 -17.73
N SER A 533 8.69 -6.09 -17.49
CA SER A 533 10.04 -5.65 -17.08
C SER A 533 10.24 -5.65 -15.58
N ALA A 534 9.18 -5.83 -14.80
CA ALA A 534 9.25 -5.75 -13.35
C ALA A 534 10.21 -6.80 -12.75
N ARG A 535 10.99 -6.38 -11.76
CA ARG A 535 11.81 -7.28 -10.97
C ARG A 535 10.92 -8.00 -9.96
N ASP A 536 10.79 -9.32 -10.08
CA ASP A 536 9.97 -10.14 -9.19
C ASP A 536 10.33 -9.92 -7.72
N LEU A 537 9.31 -9.73 -6.89
CA LEU A 537 9.40 -9.57 -5.44
C LEU A 537 8.38 -10.48 -4.76
N GLY A 538 8.74 -11.01 -3.61
CA GLY A 538 7.83 -11.86 -2.83
C GLY A 538 7.76 -13.30 -3.33
N ALA A 539 6.56 -13.81 -3.56
CA ALA A 539 6.37 -15.14 -4.11
C ALA A 539 6.68 -15.15 -5.62
N PRO A 540 7.30 -16.21 -6.16
CA PRO A 540 7.66 -16.25 -7.58
C PRO A 540 6.47 -15.99 -8.51
N GLY A 541 6.65 -15.08 -9.47
CA GLY A 541 5.63 -14.64 -10.40
C GLY A 541 4.67 -13.59 -9.80
N ARG A 542 3.51 -13.40 -10.43
CA ARG A 542 2.55 -12.40 -9.93
C ARG A 542 1.93 -12.81 -8.59
N ASP A 543 2.02 -11.95 -7.60
CA ASP A 543 1.42 -12.15 -6.30
C ASP A 543 0.46 -11.03 -5.86
N SER A 544 -0.23 -11.22 -4.74
CA SER A 544 -1.23 -10.27 -4.25
C SER A 544 -0.65 -9.05 -3.51
N THR A 545 0.65 -9.01 -3.27
CA THR A 545 1.34 -7.96 -2.52
C THR A 545 2.08 -7.01 -3.45
N PHE A 546 2.82 -7.54 -4.40
CA PHE A 546 3.71 -6.79 -5.28
C PHE A 546 3.27 -6.79 -6.76
N GLY A 547 2.18 -7.52 -7.09
CA GLY A 547 1.79 -7.75 -8.48
C GLY A 547 2.88 -8.55 -9.20
N TRP A 548 3.37 -8.04 -10.34
CA TRP A 548 4.50 -8.63 -11.07
C TRP A 548 5.87 -8.27 -10.48
N GLY A 549 5.91 -7.44 -9.42
CA GLY A 549 7.13 -7.04 -8.76
C GLY A 549 7.45 -5.56 -8.90
N LEU A 550 8.71 -5.20 -8.61
CA LEU A 550 9.21 -3.83 -8.62
C LEU A 550 9.39 -3.29 -10.03
N LEU A 551 8.80 -2.14 -10.29
CA LEU A 551 9.00 -1.36 -11.51
C LEU A 551 10.49 -1.28 -11.89
N GLN A 552 10.79 -1.61 -13.13
CA GLN A 552 12.06 -1.31 -13.77
C GLN A 552 11.77 -0.45 -15.00
N PRO A 553 12.27 0.78 -15.07
CA PRO A 553 12.04 1.63 -16.24
C PRO A 553 12.67 1.01 -17.48
N LEU A 554 11.92 1.00 -18.57
CA LEU A 554 12.40 0.54 -19.87
C LEU A 554 12.92 1.71 -20.67
N GLY A 555 14.21 1.68 -20.97
CA GLY A 555 14.85 2.68 -21.79
C GLY A 555 15.36 3.88 -21.00
N GLY A 556 16.31 4.52 -21.59
CA GLY A 556 16.79 5.86 -21.24
C GLY A 556 16.64 6.73 -22.49
N CYS A 557 16.81 8.00 -22.34
CA CYS A 557 16.97 8.83 -23.52
C CYS A 557 18.21 8.38 -24.35
#